data_2950b6c09f67624abc38c7578ad5f3db
#
_entry.id   2950b6c09f67624abc38c7578ad5f3db
#
_cell.length_a   1.000
_cell.length_b   1.000
_cell.length_c   1.000
_cell.angle_alpha   90.00
_cell.angle_beta   90.00
_cell.angle_gamma   90.00
#
_symmetry.space_group_name_H-M   'P 1'
#
loop_
_entity.id
_entity.type
_entity.pdbx_description
1 polymer ?
#
loop_
_entity_poly.entity_id
_entity_poly.type
_entity_poly.pdbx_seq_one_letter_code
_entity_poly.pdbx_strand_id
1 'polypeptide(L)'
;MKHKINITNALLIFVGVFLFLQSGRLFLQREEEKTPILTPDIETVTVQPQQMSFVPTTAKRLTNTEHYIKRFKSVAIAEMERYGIPASITLAQGILESASGNSELSRKHNNHFGIKCKSSSQKCANYADDKPTDQFRVFKSAWYSYREHSLLLSSSSRYASLFKLKKTDYKRWARGLQRAGYATSKKYASSLIKIIERYNLQKFDTVTTQNIK
;
A
#
# COMPACT_ATOMS: atom_id res chain seq x y z
N MET A 1 12.99 3.01 -46.54
CA MET A 1 11.54 2.68 -46.57
C MET A 1 10.79 3.81 -45.87
N LYS A 2 10.02 4.62 -46.61
CA LYS A 2 9.27 5.76 -46.07
C LYS A 2 7.89 5.28 -45.64
N HIS A 3 7.60 5.28 -44.34
CA HIS A 3 6.25 5.04 -43.83
C HIS A 3 5.33 6.19 -44.18
N LYS A 4 4.35 5.94 -45.05
CA LYS A 4 3.24 6.83 -45.30
C LYS A 4 2.29 6.80 -44.10
N ILE A 5 2.16 7.91 -43.39
CA ILE A 5 1.14 8.08 -42.34
C ILE A 5 -0.22 8.25 -43.03
N ASN A 6 -1.16 7.39 -42.70
CA ASN A 6 -2.48 7.35 -43.28
C ASN A 6 -3.34 8.47 -42.64
N ILE A 7 -3.68 9.48 -43.42
CA ILE A 7 -4.37 10.73 -42.99
C ILE A 7 -5.80 10.45 -42.47
N THR A 8 -6.36 9.28 -42.75
CA THR A 8 -7.73 8.92 -42.35
C THR A 8 -7.89 8.74 -40.84
N ASN A 9 -6.84 8.41 -40.09
CA ASN A 9 -6.91 8.21 -38.64
C ASN A 9 -6.74 9.50 -37.82
N ALA A 10 -6.28 10.59 -38.44
CA ALA A 10 -6.13 11.88 -37.76
C ALA A 10 -7.47 12.65 -37.66
N LEU A 11 -8.43 12.37 -38.54
CA LEU A 11 -9.72 13.10 -38.57
C LEU A 11 -10.70 12.60 -37.51
N LEU A 12 -10.59 11.34 -37.07
CA LEU A 12 -11.48 10.75 -36.04
C LEU A 12 -11.15 11.20 -34.62
N ILE A 13 -9.92 11.63 -34.37
CA ILE A 13 -9.49 12.12 -33.05
C ILE A 13 -9.98 13.56 -32.79
N PHE A 14 -10.14 14.38 -33.84
CA PHE A 14 -10.60 15.76 -33.68
C PHE A 14 -12.11 15.89 -33.47
N VAL A 15 -12.92 14.93 -33.92
CA VAL A 15 -14.39 14.97 -33.73
C VAL A 15 -14.77 14.57 -32.31
N GLY A 16 -14.03 13.66 -31.67
CA GLY A 16 -14.27 13.23 -30.30
C GLY A 16 -14.02 14.33 -29.24
N VAL A 17 -13.05 15.20 -29.46
CA VAL A 17 -12.71 16.29 -28.51
C VAL A 17 -13.67 17.45 -28.61
N PHE A 18 -14.28 17.69 -29.79
CA PHE A 18 -15.22 18.81 -29.98
C PHE A 18 -16.61 18.53 -29.37
N LEU A 19 -17.04 17.27 -29.30
CA LEU A 19 -18.30 16.90 -28.66
C LEU A 19 -18.24 16.91 -27.13
N PHE A 20 -17.03 16.78 -26.53
CA PHE A 20 -16.87 16.82 -25.07
C PHE A 20 -16.85 18.26 -24.51
N LEU A 21 -16.56 19.27 -25.35
CA LEU A 21 -16.54 20.66 -24.93
C LEU A 21 -17.92 21.35 -25.01
N GLN A 22 -18.90 20.76 -25.69
CA GLN A 22 -20.27 21.33 -25.75
C GLN A 22 -21.18 20.85 -24.63
N SER A 23 -20.92 19.70 -23.99
CA SER A 23 -21.71 19.21 -22.87
C SER A 23 -21.42 19.90 -21.52
N GLY A 24 -20.36 20.68 -21.44
CA GLY A 24 -19.98 21.44 -20.22
C GLY A 24 -20.64 22.81 -20.05
N ARG A 25 -21.41 23.31 -21.06
CA ARG A 25 -22.04 24.65 -21.04
C ARG A 25 -23.53 24.68 -20.68
N LEU A 26 -24.17 23.54 -20.48
CA LEU A 26 -25.61 23.48 -20.19
C LEU A 26 -25.95 23.30 -18.71
N PHE A 27 -25.01 23.43 -17.78
CA PHE A 27 -25.25 23.14 -16.35
C PHE A 27 -25.16 24.38 -15.42
N LEU A 28 -25.20 25.60 -15.96
CA LEU A 28 -25.12 26.82 -15.15
C LEU A 28 -26.27 27.80 -15.47
N GLN A 29 -27.49 27.36 -15.35
CA GLN A 29 -28.65 28.24 -15.14
C GLN A 29 -29.71 27.45 -14.35
N ARG A 30 -29.60 27.50 -13.02
CA ARG A 30 -30.71 27.20 -12.13
C ARG A 30 -30.99 28.47 -11.35
N GLU A 31 -32.13 29.07 -11.69
CA GLU A 31 -32.65 30.25 -11.01
C GLU A 31 -32.92 29.95 -9.55
N GLU A 32 -32.50 30.87 -8.68
CA GLU A 32 -32.83 30.87 -7.26
C GLU A 32 -34.33 31.19 -7.07
N GLU A 33 -35.14 30.21 -6.79
CA GLU A 33 -36.50 30.36 -6.32
C GLU A 33 -36.48 30.77 -4.84
N LYS A 34 -36.78 32.05 -4.57
CA LYS A 34 -36.92 32.60 -3.24
C LYS A 34 -38.18 32.05 -2.58
N THR A 35 -38.05 31.11 -1.68
CA THR A 35 -39.12 30.74 -0.74
C THR A 35 -39.22 31.76 0.40
N PRO A 36 -40.45 32.15 0.79
CA PRO A 36 -40.61 33.09 1.89
C PRO A 36 -40.28 32.45 3.24
N ILE A 37 -39.46 33.18 4.03
CA ILE A 37 -39.08 32.79 5.40
C ILE A 37 -40.30 32.97 6.30
N LEU A 38 -40.93 31.85 6.69
CA LEU A 38 -41.84 31.82 7.83
C LEU A 38 -40.97 31.81 9.10
N THR A 39 -41.05 32.89 9.89
CA THR A 39 -40.47 32.93 11.22
C THR A 39 -41.34 32.13 12.17
N PRO A 40 -40.86 31.08 12.82
CA PRO A 40 -41.58 30.45 13.92
C PRO A 40 -41.29 31.23 15.21
N ASP A 41 -42.36 31.47 15.98
CA ASP A 41 -42.34 32.07 17.30
C ASP A 41 -41.36 31.30 18.21
N ILE A 42 -40.42 32.03 18.81
CA ILE A 42 -39.46 31.48 19.76
C ILE A 42 -40.17 31.33 21.11
N GLU A 43 -40.76 30.16 21.38
CA GLU A 43 -41.01 29.77 22.78
C GLU A 43 -39.65 29.52 23.45
N THR A 44 -39.40 30.31 24.48
CA THR A 44 -38.21 30.17 25.33
C THR A 44 -38.25 28.87 26.10
N VAL A 45 -37.71 27.79 25.51
CA VAL A 45 -37.43 26.55 26.22
C VAL A 45 -36.19 26.78 27.06
N THR A 46 -36.37 26.89 28.38
CA THR A 46 -35.27 26.93 29.34
C THR A 46 -34.59 25.56 29.36
N VAL A 47 -33.54 25.41 28.56
CA VAL A 47 -32.67 24.21 28.56
C VAL A 47 -31.75 24.33 29.76
N GLN A 48 -32.00 23.53 30.78
CA GLN A 48 -31.02 23.32 31.86
C GLN A 48 -29.74 22.72 31.26
N PRO A 49 -28.56 23.23 31.65
CA PRO A 49 -27.29 22.65 31.20
C PRO A 49 -27.14 21.24 31.79
N GLN A 50 -27.47 20.23 30.99
CA GLN A 50 -27.03 18.87 31.32
C GLN A 50 -25.50 18.86 31.28
N GLN A 51 -24.89 18.69 32.45
CA GLN A 51 -23.46 18.39 32.55
C GLN A 51 -23.20 17.07 31.77
N MET A 52 -22.80 17.22 30.51
CA MET A 52 -22.17 16.10 29.79
C MET A 52 -20.89 15.78 30.53
N SER A 53 -20.93 14.71 31.33
CA SER A 53 -19.72 14.11 31.88
C SER A 53 -18.86 13.64 30.74
N PHE A 54 -17.81 14.39 30.42
CA PHE A 54 -16.79 14.03 29.48
C PHE A 54 -16.03 12.85 30.09
N VAL A 55 -16.42 11.62 29.74
CA VAL A 55 -15.61 10.42 30.00
C VAL A 55 -14.45 10.45 29.00
N PRO A 56 -13.22 10.73 29.46
CA PRO A 56 -12.09 10.70 28.55
C PRO A 56 -11.86 9.24 28.12
N THR A 57 -12.38 8.88 26.96
CA THR A 57 -12.00 7.62 26.32
C THR A 57 -10.52 7.76 25.98
N THR A 58 -9.65 7.21 26.82
CA THR A 58 -8.21 7.11 26.55
C THR A 58 -8.01 6.19 25.36
N ALA A 59 -8.15 6.74 24.16
CA ALA A 59 -7.84 6.03 22.93
C ALA A 59 -6.36 5.62 23.01
N LYS A 60 -6.11 4.32 23.13
CA LYS A 60 -4.74 3.76 23.15
C LYS A 60 -3.97 4.27 21.94
N ARG A 61 -2.90 5.04 22.20
CA ARG A 61 -2.02 5.53 21.13
C ARG A 61 -1.38 4.36 20.40
N LEU A 62 -1.56 4.31 19.07
CA LEU A 62 -0.96 3.27 18.25
C LEU A 62 0.58 3.37 18.26
N THR A 63 1.24 2.22 18.29
CA THR A 63 2.69 2.13 18.10
C THR A 63 3.08 2.39 16.64
N ASN A 64 4.36 2.69 16.37
CA ASN A 64 4.86 2.85 15.00
C ASN A 64 4.54 1.64 14.11
N THR A 65 4.61 0.43 14.65
CA THR A 65 4.29 -0.79 13.92
C THR A 65 2.80 -0.91 13.61
N GLU A 66 1.92 -0.53 14.53
CA GLU A 66 0.47 -0.52 14.27
C GLU A 66 0.10 0.53 13.22
N HIS A 67 0.75 1.70 13.23
CA HIS A 67 0.63 2.69 12.14
C HIS A 67 1.11 2.15 10.80
N TYR A 68 2.24 1.45 10.78
CA TYR A 68 2.75 0.79 9.58
C TYR A 68 1.74 -0.22 9.01
N ILE A 69 1.22 -1.10 9.86
CA ILE A 69 0.21 -2.09 9.48
C ILE A 69 -1.04 -1.41 8.92
N LYS A 70 -1.57 -0.40 9.63
CA LYS A 70 -2.74 0.37 9.18
C LYS A 70 -2.53 0.95 7.80
N ARG A 71 -1.33 1.50 7.53
CA ARG A 71 -0.98 2.14 6.26
C ARG A 71 -0.83 1.15 5.10
N PHE A 72 -0.26 -0.04 5.35
CA PHE A 72 0.17 -0.93 4.28
C PHE A 72 -0.62 -2.23 4.15
N LYS A 73 -1.59 -2.51 5.04
CA LYS A 73 -2.40 -3.74 4.98
C LYS A 73 -3.08 -3.93 3.62
N SER A 74 -3.69 -2.87 3.09
CA SER A 74 -4.40 -2.94 1.79
C SER A 74 -3.46 -3.23 0.62
N VAL A 75 -2.25 -2.64 0.66
CA VAL A 75 -1.22 -2.91 -0.36
C VAL A 75 -0.78 -4.38 -0.27
N ALA A 76 -0.51 -4.90 0.93
CA ALA A 76 -0.08 -6.28 1.11
C ALA A 76 -1.16 -7.29 0.67
N ILE A 77 -2.45 -7.00 0.92
CA ILE A 77 -3.57 -7.84 0.47
C ILE A 77 -3.66 -7.82 -1.07
N ALA A 78 -3.57 -6.65 -1.70
CA ALA A 78 -3.59 -6.53 -3.16
C ALA A 78 -2.41 -7.28 -3.82
N GLU A 79 -1.22 -7.22 -3.22
CA GLU A 79 -0.05 -7.97 -3.69
C GLU A 79 -0.22 -9.49 -3.47
N MET A 80 -0.87 -9.91 -2.38
CA MET A 80 -1.22 -11.32 -2.14
C MET A 80 -2.19 -11.85 -3.19
N GLU A 81 -3.23 -11.10 -3.54
CA GLU A 81 -4.19 -11.49 -4.59
C GLU A 81 -3.49 -11.66 -5.93
N ARG A 82 -2.59 -10.74 -6.26
CA ARG A 82 -1.94 -10.71 -7.57
C ARG A 82 -0.80 -11.71 -7.71
N TYR A 83 -0.02 -11.92 -6.66
CA TYR A 83 1.22 -12.71 -6.72
C TYR A 83 1.22 -13.96 -5.84
N GLY A 84 0.22 -14.17 -5.02
CA GLY A 84 0.08 -15.38 -4.20
C GLY A 84 0.93 -15.42 -2.93
N ILE A 85 1.65 -14.35 -2.58
CA ILE A 85 2.45 -14.26 -1.36
C ILE A 85 1.52 -13.85 -0.21
N PRO A 86 1.50 -14.56 0.95
CA PRO A 86 0.65 -14.16 2.07
C PRO A 86 0.83 -12.71 2.48
N ALA A 87 -0.28 -12.00 2.71
CA ALA A 87 -0.25 -10.61 3.16
C ALA A 87 0.48 -10.46 4.50
N SER A 88 0.31 -11.44 5.40
CA SER A 88 1.03 -11.50 6.67
C SER A 88 2.55 -11.58 6.51
N ILE A 89 3.03 -12.36 5.55
CA ILE A 89 4.46 -12.47 5.22
C ILE A 89 4.98 -11.14 4.68
N THR A 90 4.30 -10.57 3.69
CA THR A 90 4.69 -9.28 3.10
C THR A 90 4.75 -8.16 4.14
N LEU A 91 3.74 -8.07 5.03
CA LEU A 91 3.73 -7.08 6.11
C LEU A 91 4.85 -7.33 7.12
N ALA A 92 5.06 -8.58 7.55
CA ALA A 92 6.11 -8.91 8.53
C ALA A 92 7.50 -8.62 7.99
N GLN A 93 7.76 -8.91 6.72
CA GLN A 93 9.00 -8.54 6.05
C GLN A 93 9.16 -7.02 6.00
N GLY A 94 8.14 -6.29 5.54
CA GLY A 94 8.19 -4.82 5.51
C GLY A 94 8.44 -4.20 6.89
N ILE A 95 7.83 -4.72 7.95
CA ILE A 95 8.07 -4.29 9.34
C ILE A 95 9.53 -4.54 9.74
N LEU A 96 10.04 -5.75 9.47
CA LEU A 96 11.39 -6.17 9.88
C LEU A 96 12.46 -5.40 9.11
N GLU A 97 12.38 -5.37 7.78
CA GLU A 97 13.40 -4.81 6.89
C GLU A 97 13.45 -3.26 6.94
N SER A 98 12.32 -2.62 7.23
CA SER A 98 12.24 -1.16 7.26
C SER A 98 12.20 -0.55 8.67
N ALA A 99 12.34 -1.34 9.73
CA ALA A 99 12.09 -0.89 11.10
C ALA A 99 10.71 -0.20 11.22
N SER A 100 9.65 -0.84 10.69
CA SER A 100 8.30 -0.27 10.61
C SER A 100 8.24 1.05 9.84
N GLY A 101 8.99 1.16 8.75
CA GLY A 101 9.06 2.35 7.90
C GLY A 101 9.95 3.47 8.45
N ASN A 102 10.74 3.22 9.49
CA ASN A 102 11.62 4.23 10.11
C ASN A 102 13.06 4.15 9.64
N SER A 103 13.47 3.10 8.89
CA SER A 103 14.82 3.01 8.34
C SER A 103 15.07 4.15 7.33
N GLU A 104 16.34 4.51 7.15
CA GLU A 104 16.73 5.55 6.20
C GLU A 104 16.30 5.20 4.77
N LEU A 105 16.50 3.95 4.34
CA LEU A 105 16.09 3.45 3.03
C LEU A 105 14.58 3.59 2.80
N SER A 106 13.76 3.28 3.80
CA SER A 106 12.31 3.43 3.67
C SER A 106 11.87 4.89 3.65
N ARG A 107 12.48 5.74 4.48
CA ARG A 107 12.09 7.15 4.62
C ARG A 107 12.55 8.02 3.45
N LYS A 108 13.80 7.86 3.01
CA LYS A 108 14.40 8.70 1.95
C LYS A 108 14.17 8.13 0.54
N HIS A 109 14.07 6.81 0.43
CA HIS A 109 14.07 6.13 -0.87
C HIS A 109 12.84 5.25 -1.11
N ASN A 110 11.86 5.26 -0.21
CA ASN A 110 10.65 4.42 -0.28
C ASN A 110 10.95 2.92 -0.42
N ASN A 111 12.13 2.47 -0.02
CA ASN A 111 12.58 1.09 -0.13
C ASN A 111 12.35 0.36 1.19
N HIS A 112 11.23 -0.34 1.29
CA HIS A 112 10.78 -1.00 2.51
C HIS A 112 11.31 -2.41 2.68
N PHE A 113 12.06 -2.95 1.71
CA PHE A 113 12.51 -4.34 1.69
C PHE A 113 14.01 -4.48 1.43
N GLY A 114 14.78 -3.39 1.44
CA GLY A 114 16.20 -3.44 1.16
C GLY A 114 16.52 -3.98 -0.25
N ILE A 115 15.73 -3.62 -1.25
CA ILE A 115 15.91 -4.13 -2.61
C ILE A 115 17.12 -3.47 -3.24
N LYS A 116 18.13 -4.30 -3.58
CA LYS A 116 19.37 -3.84 -4.20
C LYS A 116 19.16 -3.52 -5.68
N CYS A 117 19.95 -2.60 -6.21
CA CYS A 117 20.02 -2.33 -7.64
C CYS A 117 20.64 -3.52 -8.40
N LYS A 118 20.07 -3.80 -9.57
CA LYS A 118 20.54 -4.86 -10.47
C LYS A 118 21.15 -4.31 -11.77
N SER A 119 20.87 -3.06 -12.11
CA SER A 119 21.25 -2.45 -13.37
C SER A 119 21.50 -0.96 -13.19
N SER A 120 22.43 -0.40 -13.98
CA SER A 120 22.72 1.02 -14.04
C SER A 120 21.56 1.90 -14.55
N SER A 121 20.59 1.29 -15.24
CA SER A 121 19.37 1.99 -15.68
C SER A 121 18.39 2.29 -14.53
N GLN A 122 18.60 1.71 -13.36
CA GLN A 122 17.75 1.92 -12.19
C GLN A 122 18.23 3.13 -11.39
N LYS A 123 17.29 3.90 -10.82
CA LYS A 123 17.65 4.94 -9.85
C LYS A 123 18.11 4.29 -8.56
N CYS A 124 19.35 4.52 -8.17
CA CYS A 124 20.01 3.88 -7.04
C CYS A 124 20.53 4.92 -6.05
N ALA A 125 20.61 4.52 -4.79
CA ALA A 125 21.28 5.24 -3.72
C ALA A 125 22.36 4.34 -3.12
N ASN A 126 23.52 4.94 -2.80
CA ASN A 126 24.54 4.27 -2.03
C ASN A 126 24.11 4.20 -0.57
N TYR A 127 24.19 3.03 0.01
CA TYR A 127 23.89 2.82 1.39
C TYR A 127 24.81 1.70 1.92
N ALA A 128 25.62 2.00 2.92
CA ALA A 128 26.51 1.01 3.51
C ALA A 128 25.68 -0.02 4.29
N ASP A 129 25.67 -1.27 3.81
CA ASP A 129 25.05 -2.42 4.45
C ASP A 129 26.14 -3.49 4.65
N ASP A 130 26.02 -4.65 4.00
CA ASP A 130 27.05 -5.71 4.05
C ASP A 130 28.37 -5.28 3.39
N LYS A 131 28.29 -4.36 2.40
CA LYS A 131 29.46 -3.79 1.70
C LYS A 131 29.32 -2.28 1.58
N PRO A 132 30.43 -1.53 1.70
CA PRO A 132 30.43 -0.07 1.50
C PRO A 132 29.94 0.38 0.13
N THR A 133 29.97 -0.51 -0.87
CA THR A 133 29.57 -0.24 -2.26
C THR A 133 28.15 -0.72 -2.59
N ASP A 134 27.39 -1.18 -1.60
CA ASP A 134 26.03 -1.65 -1.85
C ASP A 134 25.13 -0.50 -2.33
N GLN A 135 24.40 -0.79 -3.40
CA GLN A 135 23.48 0.14 -4.02
C GLN A 135 22.04 -0.38 -3.91
N PHE A 136 21.15 0.47 -3.43
CA PHE A 136 19.75 0.14 -3.22
C PHE A 136 18.85 0.93 -4.14
N ARG A 137 17.76 0.33 -4.58
CA ARG A 137 16.78 0.99 -5.47
C ARG A 137 16.09 2.14 -4.75
N VAL A 138 15.90 3.24 -5.49
CA VAL A 138 15.06 4.38 -5.11
C VAL A 138 13.72 4.24 -5.80
N PHE A 139 12.64 4.24 -5.03
CA PHE A 139 11.29 4.13 -5.55
C PHE A 139 10.53 5.45 -5.51
N LYS A 140 9.59 5.64 -6.44
CA LYS A 140 8.71 6.82 -6.46
C LYS A 140 7.75 6.85 -5.27
N SER A 141 7.35 5.67 -4.77
CA SER A 141 6.54 5.51 -3.56
C SER A 141 6.77 4.13 -2.94
N ALA A 142 6.36 3.95 -1.68
CA ALA A 142 6.40 2.67 -0.98
C ALA A 142 5.68 1.55 -1.75
N TRP A 143 4.57 1.85 -2.44
CA TRP A 143 3.83 0.89 -3.24
C TRP A 143 4.73 0.20 -4.29
N TYR A 144 5.62 0.94 -4.94
CA TYR A 144 6.56 0.35 -5.92
C TYR A 144 7.56 -0.60 -5.26
N SER A 145 7.99 -0.35 -4.02
CA SER A 145 8.86 -1.31 -3.33
C SER A 145 8.12 -2.59 -2.92
N TYR A 146 6.84 -2.51 -2.55
CA TYR A 146 5.98 -3.67 -2.33
C TYR A 146 5.81 -4.50 -3.60
N ARG A 147 5.54 -3.84 -4.74
CA ARG A 147 5.43 -4.49 -6.04
C ARG A 147 6.73 -5.19 -6.45
N GLU A 148 7.86 -4.54 -6.30
CA GLU A 148 9.16 -5.13 -6.64
C GLU A 148 9.53 -6.29 -5.71
N HIS A 149 9.16 -6.22 -4.44
CA HIS A 149 9.30 -7.34 -3.52
C HIS A 149 8.48 -8.54 -3.99
N SER A 150 7.23 -8.33 -4.37
CA SER A 150 6.36 -9.39 -4.90
C SER A 150 6.94 -10.00 -6.18
N LEU A 151 7.43 -9.17 -7.11
CA LEU A 151 8.09 -9.62 -8.33
C LEU A 151 9.38 -10.40 -8.02
N LEU A 152 10.20 -9.95 -7.06
CA LEU A 152 11.42 -10.65 -6.65
C LEU A 152 11.12 -12.08 -6.19
N LEU A 153 10.08 -12.26 -5.38
CA LEU A 153 9.72 -13.58 -4.86
C LEU A 153 9.06 -14.45 -5.94
N SER A 154 8.13 -13.89 -6.73
CA SER A 154 7.34 -14.68 -7.69
C SER A 154 8.13 -15.06 -8.95
N SER A 155 9.13 -14.27 -9.36
CA SER A 155 9.91 -14.53 -10.58
C SER A 155 11.18 -15.37 -10.35
N SER A 156 11.63 -15.52 -9.10
CA SER A 156 12.87 -16.25 -8.81
C SER A 156 12.60 -17.72 -8.53
N SER A 157 13.28 -18.61 -9.27
CA SER A 157 13.23 -20.06 -9.07
C SER A 157 13.58 -20.49 -7.65
N ARG A 158 14.41 -19.72 -6.96
CA ARG A 158 14.79 -19.92 -5.54
C ARG A 158 13.57 -20.04 -4.63
N TYR A 159 12.51 -19.29 -4.89
CA TYR A 159 11.29 -19.24 -4.08
C TYR A 159 10.13 -20.05 -4.66
N ALA A 160 10.29 -20.67 -5.83
CA ALA A 160 9.20 -21.36 -6.53
C ALA A 160 8.46 -22.42 -5.67
N SER A 161 9.18 -23.12 -4.79
CA SER A 161 8.58 -24.12 -3.89
C SER A 161 7.62 -23.52 -2.87
N LEU A 162 7.74 -22.24 -2.53
CA LEU A 162 6.87 -21.57 -1.57
C LEU A 162 5.46 -21.41 -2.12
N PHE A 163 5.31 -21.21 -3.41
CA PHE A 163 4.02 -21.02 -4.08
C PHE A 163 3.16 -22.31 -4.15
N LYS A 164 3.71 -23.44 -3.73
CA LYS A 164 2.96 -24.70 -3.51
C LYS A 164 2.30 -24.74 -2.13
N LEU A 165 2.64 -23.82 -1.23
CA LEU A 165 2.07 -23.73 0.11
C LEU A 165 0.74 -22.97 0.09
N LYS A 166 -0.16 -23.30 1.04
CA LYS A 166 -1.35 -22.49 1.27
C LYS A 166 -0.95 -21.08 1.73
N LYS A 167 -1.64 -20.05 1.26
CA LYS A 167 -1.40 -18.66 1.70
C LYS A 167 -1.56 -18.48 3.21
N THR A 168 -2.43 -19.24 3.84
CA THR A 168 -2.64 -19.23 5.29
C THR A 168 -1.56 -19.94 6.10
N ASP A 169 -0.61 -20.63 5.45
CA ASP A 169 0.49 -21.34 6.13
C ASP A 169 1.74 -20.46 6.25
N TYR A 170 1.58 -19.30 6.89
CA TYR A 170 2.66 -18.35 7.08
C TYR A 170 3.90 -18.93 7.77
N LYS A 171 3.72 -19.97 8.63
CA LYS A 171 4.85 -20.62 9.32
C LYS A 171 5.76 -21.37 8.35
N ARG A 172 5.18 -22.11 7.41
CA ARG A 172 5.97 -22.77 6.35
C ARG A 172 6.55 -21.75 5.37
N TRP A 173 5.82 -20.69 5.06
CA TRP A 173 6.32 -19.59 4.23
C TRP A 173 7.56 -18.95 4.87
N ALA A 174 7.51 -18.54 6.15
CA ALA A 174 8.63 -17.95 6.87
C ALA A 174 9.88 -18.85 6.87
N ARG A 175 9.68 -20.15 7.23
CA ARG A 175 10.78 -21.13 7.22
C ARG A 175 11.33 -21.37 5.81
N GLY A 176 10.46 -21.37 4.81
CA GLY A 176 10.83 -21.54 3.41
C GLY A 176 11.66 -20.36 2.90
N LEU A 177 11.29 -19.12 3.22
CA LEU A 177 12.08 -17.92 2.91
C LEU A 177 13.49 -17.98 3.52
N GLN A 178 13.60 -18.41 4.78
CA GLN A 178 14.90 -18.58 5.43
C GLN A 178 15.74 -19.66 4.73
N ARG A 179 15.16 -20.84 4.45
CA ARG A 179 15.88 -21.93 3.73
C ARG A 179 16.30 -21.51 2.32
N ALA A 180 15.49 -20.72 1.65
CA ALA A 180 15.80 -20.17 0.33
C ALA A 180 16.85 -19.03 0.38
N GLY A 181 17.34 -18.66 1.57
CA GLY A 181 18.37 -17.63 1.73
C GLY A 181 17.88 -16.21 1.44
N TYR A 182 16.65 -15.89 1.84
CA TYR A 182 16.16 -14.50 1.74
C TYR A 182 17.00 -13.56 2.61
N ALA A 183 17.38 -14.03 3.81
CA ALA A 183 18.28 -13.32 4.71
C ALA A 183 19.33 -14.29 5.27
N THR A 184 20.47 -13.74 5.69
CA THR A 184 21.61 -14.48 6.27
C THR A 184 21.33 -14.92 7.71
N SER A 185 20.46 -14.23 8.43
CA SER A 185 20.14 -14.50 9.82
C SER A 185 19.45 -15.85 10.03
N LYS A 186 20.03 -16.70 10.87
CA LYS A 186 19.44 -17.98 11.30
C LYS A 186 18.12 -17.80 12.10
N LYS A 187 17.83 -16.59 12.58
CA LYS A 187 16.61 -16.25 13.33
C LYS A 187 15.52 -15.62 12.44
N TYR A 188 15.76 -15.53 11.13
CA TYR A 188 14.85 -14.81 10.22
C TYR A 188 13.40 -15.32 10.29
N ALA A 189 13.19 -16.63 10.12
CA ALA A 189 11.87 -17.23 10.16
C ALA A 189 11.16 -17.01 11.51
N SER A 190 11.89 -17.19 12.63
CA SER A 190 11.29 -16.96 13.95
C SER A 190 10.93 -15.51 14.19
N SER A 191 11.71 -14.56 13.66
CA SER A 191 11.39 -13.13 13.73
C SER A 191 10.12 -12.80 12.97
N LEU A 192 9.97 -13.31 11.74
CA LEU A 192 8.74 -13.13 10.96
C LEU A 192 7.53 -13.72 11.68
N ILE A 193 7.62 -14.97 12.15
CA ILE A 193 6.53 -15.64 12.87
C ILE A 193 6.13 -14.84 14.11
N LYS A 194 7.12 -14.38 14.90
CA LYS A 194 6.86 -13.56 16.10
C LYS A 194 6.12 -12.25 15.77
N ILE A 195 6.50 -11.58 14.68
CA ILE A 195 5.82 -10.36 14.23
C ILE A 195 4.39 -10.67 13.80
N ILE A 196 4.18 -11.72 12.99
CA ILE A 196 2.87 -12.14 12.50
C ILE A 196 1.94 -12.45 13.68
N GLU A 197 2.40 -13.24 14.64
CA GLU A 197 1.61 -13.64 15.80
C GLU A 197 1.34 -12.46 16.75
N ARG A 198 2.34 -11.61 17.01
CA ARG A 198 2.21 -10.44 17.89
C ARG A 198 1.16 -9.45 17.41
N TYR A 199 1.07 -9.22 16.10
CA TYR A 199 0.16 -8.25 15.50
C TYR A 199 -1.05 -8.89 14.81
N ASN A 200 -1.23 -10.22 14.97
CA ASN A 200 -2.32 -10.97 14.37
C ASN A 200 -2.45 -10.73 12.85
N LEU A 201 -1.30 -10.73 12.15
CA LEU A 201 -1.27 -10.40 10.71
C LEU A 201 -1.87 -11.49 9.84
N GLN A 202 -1.87 -12.76 10.28
CA GLN A 202 -2.43 -13.90 9.54
C GLN A 202 -3.92 -13.74 9.22
N LYS A 203 -4.64 -12.88 9.94
CA LYS A 203 -6.03 -12.53 9.61
C LYS A 203 -6.19 -11.90 8.22
N PHE A 204 -5.12 -11.30 7.68
CA PHE A 204 -5.14 -10.69 6.36
C PHE A 204 -4.94 -11.70 5.22
N ASP A 205 -4.54 -12.93 5.51
CA ASP A 205 -4.26 -13.95 4.49
C ASP A 205 -5.55 -14.55 3.88
N THR A 206 -6.71 -14.27 4.48
CA THR A 206 -8.03 -14.69 4.00
C THR A 206 -8.90 -13.53 3.52
N VAL A 207 -8.38 -12.30 3.57
CA VAL A 207 -9.12 -11.08 3.16
C VAL A 207 -8.83 -10.77 1.69
N THR A 208 -9.86 -10.28 0.99
CA THR A 208 -9.73 -9.75 -0.38
C THR A 208 -9.80 -8.23 -0.39
N THR A 209 -9.33 -7.61 -1.48
CA THR A 209 -9.40 -6.15 -1.65
C THR A 209 -10.84 -5.63 -1.64
N GLN A 210 -11.80 -6.44 -2.06
CA GLN A 210 -13.24 -6.11 -2.03
C GLN A 210 -13.81 -6.03 -0.61
N ASN A 211 -13.18 -6.73 0.36
CA ASN A 211 -13.65 -6.84 1.74
C ASN A 211 -12.86 -5.94 2.72
N ILE A 212 -11.99 -5.06 2.24
CA ILE A 212 -11.26 -4.11 3.06
C ILE A 212 -12.16 -2.90 3.32
N LYS A 213 -12.69 -2.81 4.53
CA LYS A 213 -13.35 -1.60 5.07
C LYS A 213 -12.36 -0.77 5.89
#